data_834390741affcdc60ac3ccd1e41219bd
#
_entry.id   834390741affcdc60ac3ccd1e41219bd
#
_cell.length_a   1.000
_cell.length_b   1.000
_cell.length_c   1.000
_cell.angle_alpha   90.00
_cell.angle_beta   90.00
_cell.angle_gamma   90.00
#
_symmetry.space_group_name_H-M   'P 1'
#
loop_
_entity.id
_entity.type
_entity.pdbx_description
1 polymer ?
#
loop_
_entity_poly.entity_id
_entity_poly.type
_entity_poly.pdbx_seq_one_letter_code
_entity_poly.pdbx_strand_id
1 'polypeptide(L)'
;MLKRLILILTLICMIFSLGGCHFSIRDTVESNEASLPPLRIDSSLVCSIESIDGNRLLVLVLEGNSNYDKDDELYVTYETVAKDQTIQKNDVISFEYNYVTDVAAVKNTPHIMTEQITVIPNYVPPTTEAEDTEATIE
;
A
#
# COMPACT_ATOMS: atom_id res chain seq x y z
N MET A 1 -61.53 -6.53 15.64
CA MET A 1 -60.29 -6.62 14.85
C MET A 1 -59.03 -6.22 15.64
N LEU A 2 -59.08 -5.18 16.44
CA LEU A 2 -57.94 -4.68 17.21
C LEU A 2 -57.31 -5.73 18.15
N LYS A 3 -58.12 -6.54 18.85
CA LYS A 3 -57.62 -7.58 19.76
C LYS A 3 -56.84 -8.68 19.05
N ARG A 4 -57.19 -9.02 17.81
CA ARG A 4 -56.45 -10.02 17.01
C ARG A 4 -55.13 -9.48 16.50
N LEU A 5 -55.07 -8.17 16.17
CA LEU A 5 -53.85 -7.51 15.75
C LEU A 5 -52.80 -7.43 16.85
N ILE A 6 -53.25 -7.13 18.09
CA ILE A 6 -52.39 -7.08 19.28
C ILE A 6 -51.79 -8.45 19.58
N LEU A 7 -52.59 -9.50 19.44
CA LEU A 7 -52.18 -10.89 19.73
C LEU A 7 -51.14 -11.37 18.71
N ILE A 8 -51.24 -10.97 17.44
CA ILE A 8 -50.26 -11.28 16.42
C ILE A 8 -48.94 -10.50 16.64
N LEU A 9 -49.04 -9.24 17.04
CA LEU A 9 -47.86 -8.40 17.32
C LEU A 9 -47.07 -8.93 18.51
N THR A 10 -47.74 -9.37 19.58
CA THR A 10 -47.09 -9.98 20.76
C THR A 10 -46.42 -11.31 20.42
N LEU A 11 -47.05 -12.12 19.55
CA LEU A 11 -46.47 -13.39 19.11
C LEU A 11 -45.17 -13.17 18.29
N ILE A 12 -45.16 -12.16 17.44
CA ILE A 12 -43.97 -11.81 16.65
C ILE A 12 -42.81 -11.32 17.55
N CYS A 13 -43.11 -10.52 18.56
CA CYS A 13 -42.11 -10.09 19.54
C CYS A 13 -41.50 -11.26 20.34
N MET A 14 -42.28 -12.28 20.64
CA MET A 14 -41.78 -13.47 21.36
C MET A 14 -40.83 -14.31 20.48
N ILE A 15 -41.04 -14.33 19.17
CA ILE A 15 -40.17 -15.10 18.26
C ILE A 15 -38.82 -14.44 18.14
N PHE A 16 -38.74 -13.09 18.18
CA PHE A 16 -37.46 -12.36 18.13
C PHE A 16 -36.66 -12.43 19.43
N SER A 17 -37.28 -12.71 20.57
CA SER A 17 -36.57 -12.81 21.85
C SER A 17 -35.90 -14.17 22.09
N LEU A 18 -36.23 -15.20 21.30
CA LEU A 18 -35.58 -16.52 21.39
C LEU A 18 -34.42 -16.73 20.42
N GLY A 19 -34.16 -15.72 19.53
CA GLY A 19 -33.06 -15.75 18.59
C GLY A 19 -31.75 -15.19 19.13
N GLY A 20 -31.62 -14.99 20.42
CA GLY A 20 -30.35 -14.67 21.06
C GLY A 20 -29.44 -15.88 21.06
N CYS A 21 -28.95 -16.30 19.92
CA CYS A 21 -27.79 -17.17 19.86
C CYS A 21 -26.59 -16.40 20.46
N HIS A 22 -26.47 -16.59 21.75
CA HIS A 22 -25.23 -16.35 22.45
C HIS A 22 -24.22 -17.37 21.91
N PHE A 23 -23.64 -17.06 20.75
CA PHE A 23 -22.52 -17.80 20.25
C PHE A 23 -21.30 -17.34 21.05
N SER A 24 -21.26 -17.82 22.28
CA SER A 24 -20.09 -17.72 23.14
C SER A 24 -19.13 -18.81 22.69
N ILE A 25 -18.40 -18.56 21.61
CA ILE A 25 -17.19 -19.33 21.37
C ILE A 25 -16.20 -18.87 22.43
N ARG A 26 -16.23 -19.54 23.54
CA ARG A 26 -15.15 -19.62 24.48
C ARG A 26 -14.23 -20.73 23.98
N ASP A 27 -13.62 -20.51 22.83
CA ASP A 27 -12.38 -21.19 22.51
C ASP A 27 -11.27 -20.37 23.16
N THR A 28 -11.05 -20.69 24.42
CA THR A 28 -9.78 -20.43 25.06
C THR A 28 -8.77 -21.39 24.42
N VAL A 29 -8.45 -21.17 23.17
CA VAL A 29 -7.18 -21.60 22.64
C VAL A 29 -6.21 -20.51 23.06
N GLU A 30 -5.63 -20.68 24.20
CA GLU A 30 -4.39 -20.07 24.57
C GLU A 30 -3.31 -20.65 23.64
N SER A 31 -3.41 -20.33 22.34
CA SER A 31 -2.24 -20.42 21.48
C SER A 31 -1.40 -19.21 21.84
N ASN A 32 -0.39 -19.44 22.61
CA ASN A 32 0.83 -18.65 22.65
C ASN A 32 1.50 -18.72 21.28
N GLU A 33 0.76 -18.36 20.23
CA GLU A 33 1.36 -17.90 19.01
C GLU A 33 1.89 -16.52 19.37
N ALA A 34 3.17 -16.48 19.72
CA ALA A 34 3.95 -15.27 19.61
C ALA A 34 3.62 -14.78 18.19
N SER A 35 2.75 -13.77 18.08
CA SER A 35 2.44 -13.17 16.78
C SER A 35 3.76 -12.63 16.29
N LEU A 36 4.34 -13.34 15.33
CA LEU A 36 5.50 -12.83 14.63
C LEU A 36 5.16 -11.44 14.17
N PRO A 37 6.00 -10.45 14.42
CA PRO A 37 5.74 -9.10 13.93
C PRO A 37 5.45 -9.23 12.43
N PRO A 38 4.47 -8.48 11.91
CA PRO A 38 4.14 -8.54 10.50
C PRO A 38 5.43 -8.37 9.70
N LEU A 39 5.64 -9.25 8.74
CA LEU A 39 6.81 -9.20 7.87
C LEU A 39 6.82 -7.84 7.17
N ARG A 40 7.65 -6.93 7.64
CA ARG A 40 7.89 -5.65 6.97
C ARG A 40 8.97 -5.87 5.93
N ILE A 41 8.60 -5.69 4.69
CA ILE A 41 9.53 -5.63 3.57
C ILE A 41 9.60 -4.16 3.19
N ASP A 42 10.42 -3.42 3.93
CA ASP A 42 10.69 -2.02 3.62
C ASP A 42 11.49 -1.96 2.32
N SER A 43 10.98 -1.20 1.39
CA SER A 43 11.55 -1.01 0.07
C SER A 43 11.61 0.48 -0.24
N SER A 44 12.60 0.88 -1.02
CA SER A 44 12.73 2.25 -1.51
C SER A 44 12.69 2.29 -3.03
N LEU A 45 12.23 3.39 -3.58
CA LEU A 45 12.23 3.66 -5.01
C LEU A 45 12.73 5.07 -5.31
N VAL A 46 13.35 5.22 -6.46
CA VAL A 46 13.71 6.51 -7.06
C VAL A 46 12.95 6.65 -8.37
N CYS A 47 12.14 7.70 -8.49
CA CYS A 47 11.22 7.87 -9.60
C CYS A 47 11.25 9.31 -10.13
N SER A 48 10.91 9.49 -11.41
CA SER A 48 10.61 10.79 -12.01
C SER A 48 9.11 11.05 -11.99
N ILE A 49 8.69 12.27 -11.67
CA ILE A 49 7.29 12.68 -11.69
C ILE A 49 6.84 12.98 -13.11
N GLU A 50 5.88 12.19 -13.62
CA GLU A 50 5.27 12.40 -14.94
C GLU A 50 4.05 13.32 -14.88
N SER A 51 3.22 13.18 -13.85
CA SER A 51 2.08 14.04 -13.61
C SER A 51 1.71 14.13 -12.14
N ILE A 52 1.03 15.23 -11.78
CA ILE A 52 0.60 15.54 -10.42
C ILE A 52 -0.90 15.77 -10.43
N ASP A 53 -1.62 15.05 -9.57
CA ASP A 53 -3.05 15.20 -9.34
C ASP A 53 -3.31 15.25 -7.83
N GLY A 54 -3.26 16.46 -7.27
CA GLY A 54 -3.34 16.67 -5.83
C GLY A 54 -2.17 16.00 -5.10
N ASN A 55 -2.47 15.03 -4.24
CA ASN A 55 -1.47 14.22 -3.53
C ASN A 55 -1.17 12.88 -4.21
N ARG A 56 -1.65 12.68 -5.42
CA ARG A 56 -1.38 11.50 -6.24
C ARG A 56 -0.49 11.86 -7.42
N LEU A 57 0.57 11.11 -7.57
CA LEU A 57 1.55 11.26 -8.64
C LEU A 57 1.47 10.07 -9.59
N LEU A 58 1.64 10.31 -10.88
CA LEU A 58 2.09 9.30 -11.81
C LEU A 58 3.60 9.45 -11.92
N VAL A 59 4.31 8.36 -11.69
CA VAL A 59 5.78 8.36 -11.67
C VAL A 59 6.35 7.25 -12.55
N LEU A 60 7.53 7.49 -13.07
CA LEU A 60 8.34 6.53 -13.81
C LEU A 60 9.52 6.10 -12.95
N VAL A 61 9.72 4.81 -12.77
CA VAL A 61 10.83 4.26 -11.97
C VAL A 61 12.16 4.51 -12.68
N LEU A 62 13.09 5.19 -12.01
CA LEU A 62 14.45 5.44 -12.50
C LEU A 62 15.44 4.39 -11.98
N GLU A 63 15.29 4.05 -10.70
CA GLU A 63 16.06 2.98 -10.07
C GLU A 63 15.07 1.94 -9.53
N GLY A 64 15.08 0.76 -10.16
CA GLY A 64 14.23 -0.36 -9.78
C GLY A 64 14.72 -1.04 -8.50
N ASN A 65 13.89 -1.93 -7.99
CA ASN A 65 14.20 -2.80 -6.86
C ASN A 65 13.71 -4.23 -7.17
N SER A 66 13.61 -5.09 -6.14
CA SER A 66 13.11 -6.46 -6.33
C SER A 66 11.66 -6.55 -6.79
N ASN A 67 10.87 -5.49 -6.70
CA ASN A 67 9.43 -5.48 -6.96
C ASN A 67 9.05 -4.72 -8.24
N TYR A 68 9.88 -3.77 -8.67
CA TYR A 68 9.64 -2.90 -9.82
C TYR A 68 10.91 -2.71 -10.62
N ASP A 69 10.77 -2.80 -11.93
CA ASP A 69 11.87 -2.59 -12.86
C ASP A 69 11.99 -1.10 -13.22
N LYS A 70 13.14 -0.75 -13.77
CA LYS A 70 13.32 0.57 -14.36
C LYS A 70 12.33 0.75 -15.51
N ASP A 71 11.80 1.96 -15.64
CA ASP A 71 10.80 2.37 -16.62
C ASP A 71 9.37 1.84 -16.35
N ASP A 72 9.12 1.19 -15.19
CA ASP A 72 7.77 0.90 -14.75
C ASP A 72 7.02 2.19 -14.40
N GLU A 73 5.73 2.25 -14.77
CA GLU A 73 4.83 3.33 -14.37
C GLU A 73 4.06 2.95 -13.11
N LEU A 74 4.02 3.84 -12.13
CA LEU A 74 3.35 3.66 -10.85
C LEU A 74 2.51 4.88 -10.49
N TYR A 75 1.41 4.64 -9.77
CA TYR A 75 0.75 5.70 -9.01
C TYR A 75 1.31 5.73 -7.59
N VAL A 76 1.63 6.92 -7.11
CA VAL A 76 2.08 7.14 -5.74
C VAL A 76 1.18 8.17 -5.08
N THR A 77 0.57 7.80 -3.95
CA THR A 77 -0.13 8.75 -3.08
C THR A 77 0.72 8.98 -1.85
N TYR A 78 1.02 10.22 -1.55
CA TYR A 78 1.84 10.63 -0.42
C TYR A 78 1.04 11.49 0.55
N GLU A 79 1.47 11.50 1.81
CA GLU A 79 0.88 12.36 2.84
C GLU A 79 1.62 13.69 2.95
N THR A 80 2.95 13.65 2.92
CA THR A 80 3.80 14.83 3.10
C THR A 80 4.95 14.86 2.11
N VAL A 81 5.46 16.07 1.87
CA VAL A 81 6.76 16.29 1.19
C VAL A 81 7.80 16.60 2.25
N ALA A 82 9.05 16.19 2.07
CA ALA A 82 10.12 16.48 2.99
C ALA A 82 10.23 18.00 3.26
N LYS A 83 10.65 18.34 4.46
CA LYS A 83 10.65 19.73 4.95
C LYS A 83 11.35 20.67 3.97
N ASP A 84 10.70 21.83 3.74
CA ASP A 84 11.20 22.91 2.87
C ASP A 84 11.36 22.52 1.39
N GLN A 85 10.71 21.43 0.95
CA GLN A 85 10.68 21.01 -0.44
C GLN A 85 9.30 21.22 -1.08
N THR A 86 9.29 21.46 -2.37
CA THR A 86 8.10 21.49 -3.23
C THR A 86 8.32 20.53 -4.38
N ILE A 87 7.23 19.99 -4.93
CA ILE A 87 7.29 19.06 -6.05
C ILE A 87 6.80 19.72 -7.33
N GLN A 88 7.43 19.36 -8.44
CA GLN A 88 7.07 19.78 -9.79
C GLN A 88 7.14 18.58 -10.73
N LYS A 89 6.51 18.70 -11.89
CA LYS A 89 6.67 17.72 -12.97
C LYS A 89 8.16 17.63 -13.36
N ASN A 90 8.62 16.42 -13.63
CA ASN A 90 10.00 16.03 -13.93
C ASN A 90 10.98 16.11 -12.76
N ASP A 91 10.52 16.44 -11.55
CA ASP A 91 11.37 16.25 -10.38
C ASP A 91 11.63 14.77 -10.16
N VAL A 92 12.82 14.47 -9.65
CA VAL A 92 13.16 13.13 -9.18
C VAL A 92 12.88 13.06 -7.69
N ILE A 93 12.16 12.05 -7.30
CA ILE A 93 11.77 11.81 -5.91
C ILE A 93 12.24 10.44 -5.44
N SER A 94 12.49 10.32 -4.15
CA SER A 94 12.63 9.04 -3.46
C SER A 94 11.59 8.92 -2.37
N PHE A 95 11.18 7.70 -2.10
CA PHE A 95 10.27 7.37 -1.01
C PHE A 95 10.47 5.93 -0.55
N GLU A 96 10.05 5.67 0.68
CA GLU A 96 10.02 4.34 1.28
C GLU A 96 8.58 3.86 1.37
N TYR A 97 8.37 2.57 1.22
CA TYR A 97 7.06 1.93 1.30
C TYR A 97 7.20 0.49 1.81
N ASN A 98 6.13 -0.04 2.38
CA ASN A 98 6.05 -1.45 2.71
C ASN A 98 5.33 -2.20 1.58
N TYR A 99 6.02 -3.10 0.91
CA TYR A 99 5.45 -3.83 -0.23
C TYR A 99 4.19 -4.62 0.11
N VAL A 100 4.04 -5.09 1.34
CA VAL A 100 2.89 -5.92 1.74
C VAL A 100 1.65 -5.07 2.06
N THR A 101 1.83 -3.92 2.72
CA THR A 101 0.72 -3.11 3.24
C THR A 101 0.37 -1.91 2.38
N ASP A 102 1.36 -1.35 1.69
CA ASP A 102 1.24 -0.03 1.07
C ASP A 102 0.95 -0.11 -0.44
N VAL A 103 0.89 -1.33 -0.99
CA VAL A 103 0.67 -1.54 -2.42
C VAL A 103 -0.74 -2.01 -2.70
N ALA A 104 -1.42 -1.30 -3.59
CA ALA A 104 -2.71 -1.70 -4.14
C ALA A 104 -2.64 -1.73 -5.67
N ALA A 105 -3.41 -2.59 -6.31
CA ALA A 105 -3.54 -2.61 -7.76
C ALA A 105 -4.79 -1.83 -8.19
N VAL A 106 -4.60 -0.79 -9.00
CA VAL A 106 -5.70 -0.04 -9.61
C VAL A 106 -5.59 -0.15 -11.13
N LYS A 107 -6.51 -0.86 -11.77
CA LYS A 107 -6.59 -1.01 -13.23
C LYS A 107 -5.26 -1.43 -13.90
N ASN A 108 -4.60 -2.43 -13.36
CA ASN A 108 -3.32 -2.96 -13.83
C ASN A 108 -2.08 -2.05 -13.63
N THR A 109 -2.23 -0.89 -13.03
CA THR A 109 -1.10 -0.04 -12.64
C THR A 109 -0.94 -0.14 -11.12
N PRO A 110 0.21 -0.51 -10.61
CA PRO A 110 0.47 -0.53 -9.18
C PRO A 110 0.28 0.85 -8.56
N HIS A 111 -0.28 0.88 -7.37
CA HIS A 111 -0.51 2.10 -6.62
C HIS A 111 0.12 1.95 -5.25
N ILE A 112 1.09 2.79 -4.96
CA ILE A 112 1.83 2.80 -3.69
C ILE A 112 1.32 3.95 -2.83
N MET A 113 1.10 3.68 -1.55
CA MET A 113 0.87 4.71 -0.53
C MET A 113 2.14 4.89 0.29
N THR A 114 2.56 6.12 0.50
CA THR A 114 3.74 6.46 1.31
C THR A 114 3.45 7.65 2.21
N GLU A 115 4.07 7.68 3.36
CA GLU A 115 3.93 8.80 4.30
C GLU A 115 4.66 10.05 3.77
N GLN A 116 5.86 9.89 3.25
CA GLN A 116 6.70 11.01 2.86
C GLN A 116 7.44 10.76 1.57
N ILE A 117 7.50 11.78 0.72
CA ILE A 117 8.36 11.84 -0.45
C ILE A 117 9.47 12.89 -0.25
N THR A 118 10.63 12.62 -0.84
CA THR A 118 11.79 13.51 -0.81
C THR A 118 12.24 13.81 -2.23
N VAL A 119 12.38 15.09 -2.56
CA VAL A 119 12.94 15.50 -3.87
C VAL A 119 14.45 15.37 -3.84
N ILE A 120 15.01 14.73 -4.86
CA ILE A 120 16.45 14.60 -5.06
C ILE A 120 16.91 15.66 -6.04
N PRO A 121 17.49 16.79 -5.59
CA PRO A 121 17.99 17.82 -6.50
C PRO A 121 19.22 17.30 -7.24
N ASN A 122 19.31 17.64 -8.54
CA ASN A 122 20.46 17.27 -9.39
C ASN A 122 20.74 15.75 -9.42
N TYR A 123 19.69 14.95 -9.50
CA TYR A 123 19.83 13.49 -9.61
C TYR A 123 20.70 13.12 -10.83
N VAL A 124 21.70 12.29 -10.59
CA VAL A 124 22.54 11.70 -11.63
C VAL A 124 22.31 10.18 -11.60
N PRO A 125 21.82 9.58 -12.69
CA PRO A 125 21.62 8.13 -12.72
C PRO A 125 22.94 7.41 -12.46
N PRO A 126 22.92 6.28 -11.73
CA PRO A 126 24.11 5.46 -11.58
C PRO A 126 24.57 5.01 -12.96
N THR A 127 25.82 5.29 -13.28
CA THR A 127 26.44 4.83 -14.52
C THR A 127 26.58 3.31 -14.38
N THR A 128 25.85 2.56 -15.20
CA THR A 128 26.11 1.13 -15.36
C THR A 128 27.47 1.00 -16.04
N GLU A 129 28.53 0.88 -15.26
CA GLU A 129 29.78 0.39 -15.80
C GLU A 129 29.50 -1.04 -16.29
N ALA A 130 29.38 -1.17 -17.61
CA ALA A 130 29.43 -2.46 -18.25
C ALA A 130 30.84 -3.02 -17.95
N GLU A 131 30.87 -3.99 -17.05
CA GLU A 131 32.06 -4.80 -16.82
C GLU A 131 32.30 -5.63 -18.09
N ASP A 132 32.93 -5.01 -19.09
CA ASP A 132 33.57 -5.72 -20.18
C ASP A 132 34.78 -6.46 -19.61
N THR A 133 34.50 -7.58 -18.96
CA THR A 133 35.56 -8.56 -18.72
C THR A 133 35.75 -9.35 -19.99
N GLU A 134 36.50 -8.78 -20.89
CA GLU A 134 37.09 -9.49 -22.01
C GLU A 134 38.08 -10.53 -21.45
N ALA A 135 37.58 -11.75 -21.25
CA ALA A 135 38.45 -12.87 -20.93
C ALA A 135 39.26 -13.23 -22.19
N THR A 136 40.45 -12.67 -22.27
CA THR A 136 41.49 -13.13 -23.23
C THR A 136 41.92 -14.53 -22.77
N ILE A 137 41.49 -15.55 -23.56
CA ILE A 137 42.01 -16.91 -23.44
C ILE A 137 43.21 -16.98 -24.41
N GLU A 138 44.41 -17.08 -23.89
CA GLU A 138 45.57 -17.67 -24.59
C GLU A 138 45.60 -19.18 -24.35
#